data_e9e6d602150ab068652e0046df3d394f
#
_entry.id   e9e6d602150ab068652e0046df3d394f
#
_cell.length_a   1.000
_cell.length_b   1.000
_cell.length_c   1.000
_cell.angle_alpha   90.00
_cell.angle_beta   90.00
_cell.angle_gamma   90.00
#
_symmetry.space_group_name_H-M   'P 1'
#
loop_
_entity.id
_entity.type
_entity.pdbx_description
1 polymer ?
#
loop_
_entity_poly.entity_id
_entity_poly.type
_entity_poly.pdbx_seq_one_letter_code
_entity_poly.pdbx_strand_id
1 'polypeptide(L)'
;MLREPAGIVLARLFSRFDFAPRRDVVVAVSGGSDSTALLLLLRDYLQDRAPDTRLTAITVDHGLRPESSDEAVEVARLCTGLGIVHATRAWKGAKPATGLPAAAREARHDLLAQAAAELDTDLVVMGHTADDQAETVLMRGAREKGRGLAGMAPATLFVGRTWFVRPLLTARREQLRDHLRQRGFGWVDDPSNASERFERPRLRKRLGAVGGESDMAAALDTAAAAATQRERMGEAAATFIDRHVTRPVPGLLRIDPVAFARLEEKIAVYVLRILLATAGGTPHLPDEERVSALHLRLRTAMPVRAVLSRALIDARNAGIFFLREARNLPQPGTMEVGAVWDGRYRLAAEAQESERRSEIPASGHSDFAPVPESLAKAALSREPPTSGGEDGAGGLSAIPVVAPWARFLPSFDLAPARAMASLIGAPKIPAPPFRQHIGAKP
;
A
#
# COMPACT_ATOMS: atom_id res chain seq x y z
N MET A 1 -35.48 -16.87 -0.11
CA MET A 1 -34.28 -17.71 0.13
C MET A 1 -33.53 -17.81 -1.19
N LEU A 2 -32.50 -17.02 -1.37
CA LEU A 2 -31.61 -17.10 -2.55
C LEU A 2 -30.82 -18.40 -2.44
N ARG A 3 -30.95 -19.30 -3.42
CA ARG A 3 -30.12 -20.50 -3.51
C ARG A 3 -28.67 -20.08 -3.68
N GLU A 4 -27.84 -20.33 -2.66
CA GLU A 4 -26.39 -20.18 -2.79
C GLU A 4 -25.90 -21.03 -3.95
N PRO A 5 -25.13 -20.45 -4.89
CA PRO A 5 -24.54 -21.23 -5.96
C PRO A 5 -23.56 -22.25 -5.39
N ALA A 6 -23.60 -23.47 -5.87
CA ALA A 6 -22.70 -24.54 -5.46
C ALA A 6 -21.24 -24.07 -5.57
N GLY A 7 -20.57 -23.86 -4.42
CA GLY A 7 -19.16 -23.55 -4.33
C GLY A 7 -18.75 -22.13 -3.89
N ILE A 8 -19.64 -21.11 -3.90
CA ILE A 8 -19.31 -19.76 -3.43
C ILE A 8 -20.23 -19.39 -2.27
N VAL A 9 -19.64 -19.29 -1.07
CA VAL A 9 -20.36 -18.80 0.11
C VAL A 9 -20.05 -17.31 0.25
N LEU A 10 -21.02 -16.44 -0.06
CA LEU A 10 -20.91 -14.98 -0.01
C LEU A 10 -20.36 -14.48 1.32
N ALA A 11 -20.83 -15.06 2.44
CA ALA A 11 -20.35 -14.72 3.76
C ALA A 11 -18.84 -14.91 3.91
N ARG A 12 -18.24 -15.93 3.30
CA ARG A 12 -16.79 -16.19 3.37
C ARG A 12 -15.98 -15.16 2.60
N LEU A 13 -16.52 -14.59 1.52
CA LEU A 13 -15.82 -13.61 0.69
C LEU A 13 -15.80 -12.22 1.34
N PHE A 14 -16.93 -11.79 1.91
CA PHE A 14 -17.13 -10.40 2.31
C PHE A 14 -17.21 -10.18 3.84
N SER A 15 -17.52 -11.20 4.64
CA SER A 15 -17.70 -11.06 6.09
C SER A 15 -16.49 -10.51 6.85
N ARG A 16 -15.30 -10.61 6.26
CA ARG A 16 -14.07 -10.05 6.82
C ARG A 16 -13.98 -8.53 6.65
N PHE A 17 -14.76 -7.96 5.72
CA PHE A 17 -14.74 -6.54 5.40
C PHE A 17 -15.91 -5.84 6.07
N ASP A 18 -15.67 -4.63 6.56
CA ASP A 18 -16.65 -3.80 7.21
C ASP A 18 -17.18 -2.74 6.23
N PHE A 19 -18.35 -3.00 5.67
CA PHE A 19 -19.03 -2.10 4.74
C PHE A 19 -20.03 -1.17 5.45
N ALA A 20 -20.64 -1.64 6.54
CA ALA A 20 -21.76 -0.98 7.20
C ALA A 20 -21.51 0.46 7.70
N PRO A 21 -20.28 0.88 8.10
CA PRO A 21 -20.03 2.27 8.49
C PRO A 21 -20.04 3.25 7.32
N ARG A 22 -20.12 2.77 6.07
CA ARG A 22 -20.01 3.57 4.86
C ARG A 22 -21.34 3.72 4.16
N ARG A 23 -21.68 4.96 3.84
CA ARG A 23 -22.87 5.25 3.03
C ARG A 23 -22.68 4.81 1.57
N ASP A 24 -21.45 4.93 1.06
CA ASP A 24 -21.09 4.61 -0.31
C ASP A 24 -19.90 3.66 -0.36
N VAL A 25 -19.91 2.73 -1.31
CA VAL A 25 -18.81 1.82 -1.62
C VAL A 25 -18.56 1.84 -3.13
N VAL A 26 -17.31 2.04 -3.53
CA VAL A 26 -16.91 1.97 -4.94
C VAL A 26 -16.48 0.56 -5.29
N VAL A 27 -16.99 0.01 -6.41
CA VAL A 27 -16.48 -1.22 -7.02
C VAL A 27 -15.84 -0.91 -8.36
N ALA A 28 -14.61 -1.39 -8.55
CA ALA A 28 -13.89 -1.25 -9.82
C ALA A 28 -14.33 -2.34 -10.79
N VAL A 29 -14.93 -1.96 -11.92
CA VAL A 29 -15.47 -2.89 -12.93
C VAL A 29 -14.80 -2.62 -14.28
N SER A 30 -14.19 -3.64 -14.85
CA SER A 30 -13.54 -3.58 -16.18
C SER A 30 -14.30 -4.31 -17.28
N GLY A 31 -15.45 -4.94 -16.96
CA GLY A 31 -16.21 -5.78 -17.89
C GLY A 31 -15.71 -7.24 -17.98
N GLY A 32 -14.51 -7.54 -17.49
CA GLY A 32 -14.01 -8.92 -17.46
C GLY A 32 -14.71 -9.79 -16.41
N SER A 33 -14.61 -11.12 -16.53
CA SER A 33 -15.33 -12.11 -15.69
C SER A 33 -15.18 -11.84 -14.19
N ASP A 34 -13.98 -11.57 -13.72
CA ASP A 34 -13.69 -11.44 -12.29
C ASP A 34 -14.35 -10.17 -11.69
N SER A 35 -14.29 -9.04 -12.42
CA SER A 35 -14.90 -7.79 -11.98
C SER A 35 -16.42 -7.77 -12.10
N THR A 36 -16.97 -8.45 -13.11
CA THR A 36 -18.41 -8.61 -13.30
C THR A 36 -18.99 -9.51 -12.21
N ALA A 37 -18.32 -10.63 -11.90
CA ALA A 37 -18.72 -11.49 -10.78
C ALA A 37 -18.63 -10.75 -9.43
N LEU A 38 -17.57 -9.97 -9.20
CA LEU A 38 -17.45 -9.13 -8.02
C LEU A 38 -18.65 -8.18 -7.88
N LEU A 39 -19.02 -7.49 -8.95
CA LEU A 39 -20.14 -6.53 -8.95
C LEU A 39 -21.44 -7.22 -8.48
N LEU A 40 -21.77 -8.39 -9.04
CA LEU A 40 -22.98 -9.12 -8.69
C LEU A 40 -22.95 -9.65 -7.27
N LEU A 41 -21.85 -10.30 -6.88
CA LEU A 41 -21.67 -10.87 -5.55
C LEU A 41 -21.69 -9.80 -4.45
N LEU A 42 -21.04 -8.68 -4.69
CA LEU A 42 -21.00 -7.56 -3.72
C LEU A 42 -22.38 -6.89 -3.60
N ARG A 43 -23.09 -6.68 -4.72
CA ARG A 43 -24.46 -6.17 -4.69
C ARG A 43 -25.36 -7.06 -3.83
N ASP A 44 -25.36 -8.35 -4.10
CA ASP A 44 -26.20 -9.32 -3.38
C ASP A 44 -25.86 -9.34 -1.88
N TYR A 45 -24.54 -9.29 -1.54
CA TYR A 45 -24.09 -9.21 -0.16
C TYR A 45 -24.54 -7.93 0.56
N LEU A 46 -24.41 -6.76 -0.10
CA LEU A 46 -24.81 -5.48 0.50
C LEU A 46 -26.33 -5.41 0.69
N GLN A 47 -27.12 -5.90 -0.26
CA GLN A 47 -28.58 -5.95 -0.12
C GLN A 47 -29.04 -6.78 1.10
N ASP A 48 -28.29 -7.85 1.44
CA ASP A 48 -28.60 -8.71 2.60
C ASP A 48 -28.04 -8.17 3.92
N ARG A 49 -26.82 -7.60 3.92
CA ARG A 49 -26.04 -7.32 5.13
C ARG A 49 -25.81 -5.85 5.44
N ALA A 50 -25.96 -4.99 4.48
CA ALA A 50 -25.77 -3.54 4.60
C ALA A 50 -26.66 -2.78 3.61
N PRO A 51 -28.00 -2.91 3.72
CA PRO A 51 -28.95 -2.37 2.72
C PRO A 51 -28.90 -0.85 2.57
N ASP A 52 -28.41 -0.13 3.57
CA ASP A 52 -28.26 1.33 3.54
C ASP A 52 -26.97 1.78 2.80
N THR A 53 -26.07 0.82 2.48
CA THR A 53 -24.84 1.13 1.75
C THR A 53 -25.08 1.12 0.25
N ARG A 54 -24.84 2.27 -0.41
CA ARG A 54 -24.96 2.38 -1.86
C ARG A 54 -23.72 1.82 -2.55
N LEU A 55 -23.95 1.04 -3.61
CA LEU A 55 -22.89 0.53 -4.47
C LEU A 55 -22.78 1.39 -5.72
N THR A 56 -21.59 1.94 -5.98
CA THR A 56 -21.27 2.68 -7.21
C THR A 56 -20.17 1.94 -7.99
N ALA A 57 -20.47 1.60 -9.22
CA ALA A 57 -19.51 0.95 -10.12
C ALA A 57 -18.69 1.99 -10.89
N ILE A 58 -17.37 1.85 -10.90
CA ILE A 58 -16.45 2.73 -11.63
C ILE A 58 -15.65 1.91 -12.63
N THR A 59 -15.74 2.30 -13.90
CA THR A 59 -14.88 1.78 -14.97
C THR A 59 -13.76 2.79 -15.26
N VAL A 60 -12.52 2.31 -15.32
CA VAL A 60 -11.37 3.12 -15.75
C VAL A 60 -11.06 2.80 -17.20
N ASP A 61 -11.31 3.74 -18.07
CA ASP A 61 -10.89 3.69 -19.46
C ASP A 61 -9.47 4.24 -19.60
N HIS A 62 -8.54 3.36 -19.94
CA HIS A 62 -7.14 3.72 -20.14
C HIS A 62 -6.87 4.39 -21.49
N GLY A 63 -7.80 4.31 -22.46
CA GLY A 63 -7.65 4.82 -23.81
C GLY A 63 -6.43 4.21 -24.53
N LEU A 64 -6.13 2.94 -24.27
CA LEU A 64 -5.00 2.21 -24.85
C LEU A 64 -5.41 1.40 -26.10
N ARG A 65 -6.72 1.18 -26.27
CA ARG A 65 -7.32 0.45 -27.39
C ARG A 65 -8.60 1.17 -27.82
N PRO A 66 -8.94 1.15 -29.12
CA PRO A 66 -10.19 1.74 -29.60
C PRO A 66 -11.43 1.15 -28.93
N GLU A 67 -11.42 -0.16 -28.65
CA GLU A 67 -12.55 -0.93 -28.11
C GLU A 67 -12.81 -0.67 -26.61
N SER A 68 -11.87 0.00 -25.89
CA SER A 68 -12.00 0.22 -24.44
C SER A 68 -13.20 1.09 -24.06
N SER A 69 -13.61 2.01 -24.95
CA SER A 69 -14.80 2.82 -24.77
C SER A 69 -16.10 2.00 -24.93
N ASP A 70 -16.12 1.08 -25.89
CA ASP A 70 -17.29 0.21 -26.10
C ASP A 70 -17.47 -0.77 -24.93
N GLU A 71 -16.37 -1.32 -24.43
CA GLU A 71 -16.37 -2.14 -23.21
C GLU A 71 -16.96 -1.37 -22.01
N ALA A 72 -16.62 -0.09 -21.84
CA ALA A 72 -17.18 0.75 -20.78
C ALA A 72 -18.70 1.00 -20.96
N VAL A 73 -19.17 1.13 -22.20
CA VAL A 73 -20.61 1.24 -22.50
C VAL A 73 -21.36 -0.05 -22.15
N GLU A 74 -20.81 -1.23 -22.43
CA GLU A 74 -21.41 -2.51 -22.05
C GLU A 74 -21.51 -2.64 -20.51
N VAL A 75 -20.47 -2.24 -19.77
CA VAL A 75 -20.53 -2.20 -18.31
C VAL A 75 -21.61 -1.22 -17.82
N ALA A 76 -21.77 -0.06 -18.47
CA ALA A 76 -22.81 0.91 -18.11
C ALA A 76 -24.22 0.31 -18.32
N ARG A 77 -24.44 -0.40 -19.43
CA ARG A 77 -25.73 -1.09 -19.69
C ARG A 77 -26.02 -2.18 -18.65
N LEU A 78 -25.01 -2.97 -18.29
CA LEU A 78 -25.12 -3.98 -17.24
C LEU A 78 -25.51 -3.33 -15.92
N CYS A 79 -24.82 -2.28 -15.51
CA CYS A 79 -25.11 -1.55 -14.27
C CYS A 79 -26.53 -0.96 -14.25
N THR A 80 -26.97 -0.35 -15.36
CA THR A 80 -28.34 0.17 -15.53
C THR A 80 -29.38 -0.94 -15.33
N GLY A 81 -29.19 -2.12 -15.96
CA GLY A 81 -30.07 -3.27 -15.80
C GLY A 81 -30.11 -3.83 -14.37
N LEU A 82 -29.06 -3.57 -13.59
CA LEU A 82 -28.94 -4.00 -12.18
C LEU A 82 -29.39 -2.93 -11.18
N GLY A 83 -29.76 -1.72 -11.64
CA GLY A 83 -30.09 -0.57 -10.79
C GLY A 83 -28.86 -0.01 -10.02
N ILE A 84 -27.65 -0.20 -10.55
CA ILE A 84 -26.41 0.26 -9.94
C ILE A 84 -25.92 1.53 -10.63
N VAL A 85 -25.56 2.54 -9.85
CA VAL A 85 -24.94 3.77 -10.38
C VAL A 85 -23.58 3.43 -10.98
N HIS A 86 -23.33 3.95 -12.19
CA HIS A 86 -22.07 3.71 -12.90
C HIS A 86 -21.47 5.02 -13.41
N ALA A 87 -20.13 5.12 -13.38
CA ALA A 87 -19.40 6.18 -14.04
C ALA A 87 -18.11 5.64 -14.68
N THR A 88 -17.76 6.19 -15.84
CA THR A 88 -16.48 5.93 -16.51
C THR A 88 -15.49 7.04 -16.21
N ARG A 89 -14.26 6.69 -15.84
CA ARG A 89 -13.14 7.61 -15.62
C ARG A 89 -12.06 7.36 -16.67
N ALA A 90 -11.79 8.34 -17.51
CA ALA A 90 -10.81 8.24 -18.55
C ALA A 90 -9.41 8.68 -18.07
N TRP A 91 -8.40 7.87 -18.37
CA TRP A 91 -7.00 8.28 -18.20
C TRP A 91 -6.61 9.25 -19.30
N LYS A 92 -6.63 10.55 -19.00
CA LYS A 92 -6.31 11.65 -19.93
C LYS A 92 -4.79 11.91 -20.01
N GLY A 93 -4.36 12.56 -21.07
CA GLY A 93 -2.98 13.00 -21.29
C GLY A 93 -2.08 11.98 -21.98
N ALA A 94 -0.80 12.36 -22.18
CA ALA A 94 0.19 11.56 -22.87
C ALA A 94 0.52 10.28 -22.10
N LYS A 95 0.65 9.18 -22.82
CA LYS A 95 1.04 7.87 -22.27
C LYS A 95 2.56 7.71 -22.34
N PRO A 96 3.22 7.19 -21.29
CA PRO A 96 4.66 6.98 -21.33
C PRO A 96 5.04 5.91 -22.37
N ALA A 97 6.13 6.15 -23.10
CA ALA A 97 6.63 5.20 -24.09
C ALA A 97 7.19 3.92 -23.44
N THR A 98 7.68 4.01 -22.20
CA THR A 98 8.22 2.88 -21.43
C THR A 98 7.50 2.74 -20.08
N GLY A 99 7.42 1.50 -19.56
CA GLY A 99 6.74 1.27 -18.27
C GLY A 99 5.22 1.46 -18.31
N LEU A 100 4.59 1.44 -19.49
CA LEU A 100 3.16 1.67 -19.68
C LEU A 100 2.26 0.83 -18.73
N PRO A 101 2.50 -0.49 -18.48
CA PRO A 101 1.67 -1.25 -17.55
C PRO A 101 1.72 -0.74 -16.10
N ALA A 102 2.87 -0.26 -15.65
CA ALA A 102 3.02 0.32 -14.32
C ALA A 102 2.29 1.67 -14.23
N ALA A 103 2.46 2.55 -15.23
CA ALA A 103 1.77 3.84 -15.28
C ALA A 103 0.26 3.68 -15.40
N ALA A 104 -0.24 2.73 -16.19
CA ALA A 104 -1.67 2.42 -16.29
C ALA A 104 -2.24 1.92 -14.94
N ARG A 105 -1.47 1.10 -14.21
CA ARG A 105 -1.85 0.65 -12.87
C ARG A 105 -1.90 1.82 -11.88
N GLU A 106 -0.96 2.74 -11.93
CA GLU A 106 -0.95 3.94 -11.10
C GLU A 106 -2.14 4.84 -11.41
N ALA A 107 -2.35 5.17 -12.69
CA ALA A 107 -3.49 5.97 -13.14
C ALA A 107 -4.84 5.37 -12.70
N ARG A 108 -4.97 4.03 -12.75
CA ARG A 108 -6.18 3.35 -12.25
C ARG A 108 -6.40 3.63 -10.76
N HIS A 109 -5.37 3.54 -9.92
CA HIS A 109 -5.53 3.80 -8.50
C HIS A 109 -5.88 5.26 -8.23
N ASP A 110 -5.22 6.20 -8.92
CA ASP A 110 -5.50 7.64 -8.79
C ASP A 110 -6.96 7.95 -9.18
N LEU A 111 -7.44 7.46 -10.33
CA LEU A 111 -8.80 7.72 -10.80
C LEU A 111 -9.87 7.08 -9.92
N LEU A 112 -9.63 5.87 -9.43
CA LEU A 112 -10.55 5.19 -8.50
C LEU A 112 -10.58 5.89 -7.13
N ALA A 113 -9.43 6.35 -6.63
CA ALA A 113 -9.35 7.10 -5.38
C ALA A 113 -10.02 8.48 -5.49
N GLN A 114 -9.89 9.15 -6.64
CA GLN A 114 -10.63 10.40 -6.91
C GLN A 114 -12.15 10.17 -6.92
N ALA A 115 -12.61 9.12 -7.61
CA ALA A 115 -14.03 8.77 -7.63
C ALA A 115 -14.56 8.42 -6.23
N ALA A 116 -13.78 7.74 -5.40
CA ALA A 116 -14.15 7.45 -4.02
C ALA A 116 -14.24 8.75 -3.18
N ALA A 117 -13.28 9.67 -3.35
CA ALA A 117 -13.30 10.96 -2.64
C ALA A 117 -14.50 11.83 -3.04
N GLU A 118 -14.91 11.85 -4.31
CA GLU A 118 -16.09 12.55 -4.80
C GLU A 118 -17.40 12.00 -4.18
N LEU A 119 -17.42 10.73 -3.81
CA LEU A 119 -18.53 10.04 -3.15
C LEU A 119 -18.43 10.03 -1.62
N ASP A 120 -17.47 10.78 -1.06
CA ASP A 120 -17.19 10.83 0.38
C ASP A 120 -17.00 9.42 0.99
N THR A 121 -16.30 8.52 0.26
CA THR A 121 -15.96 7.20 0.75
C THR A 121 -14.45 6.94 0.69
N ASP A 122 -13.96 6.13 1.62
CA ASP A 122 -12.58 5.70 1.70
C ASP A 122 -12.36 4.28 1.14
N LEU A 123 -13.38 3.66 0.50
CA LEU A 123 -13.37 2.24 0.17
C LEU A 123 -13.60 1.96 -1.31
N VAL A 124 -12.64 1.26 -1.92
CA VAL A 124 -12.72 0.72 -3.29
C VAL A 124 -12.53 -0.79 -3.27
N VAL A 125 -13.45 -1.52 -3.90
CA VAL A 125 -13.42 -2.99 -3.98
C VAL A 125 -12.92 -3.43 -5.36
N MET A 126 -11.97 -4.37 -5.39
CA MET A 126 -11.29 -4.83 -6.62
C MET A 126 -11.42 -6.35 -6.81
N GLY A 127 -11.62 -6.79 -8.05
CA GLY A 127 -11.86 -8.17 -8.45
C GLY A 127 -10.60 -9.03 -8.67
N HIS A 128 -9.58 -8.93 -7.80
CA HIS A 128 -8.43 -9.81 -7.88
C HIS A 128 -8.75 -11.17 -7.23
N THR A 129 -8.34 -12.26 -7.89
CA THR A 129 -8.69 -13.64 -7.54
C THR A 129 -7.53 -14.44 -6.96
N ALA A 130 -7.78 -15.68 -6.52
CA ALA A 130 -6.76 -16.64 -6.14
C ALA A 130 -5.78 -16.95 -7.30
N ASP A 131 -6.29 -16.96 -8.52
CA ASP A 131 -5.47 -17.14 -9.73
C ASP A 131 -4.48 -15.99 -9.89
N ASP A 132 -4.92 -14.72 -9.71
CA ASP A 132 -4.03 -13.55 -9.75
C ASP A 132 -3.00 -13.58 -8.61
N GLN A 133 -3.37 -14.12 -7.46
CA GLN A 133 -2.48 -14.30 -6.32
C GLN A 133 -1.37 -15.29 -6.64
N ALA A 134 -1.70 -16.47 -7.16
CA ALA A 134 -0.74 -17.48 -7.56
C ALA A 134 0.20 -16.97 -8.67
N GLU A 135 -0.36 -16.33 -9.72
CA GLU A 135 0.42 -15.68 -10.77
C GLU A 135 1.45 -14.69 -10.18
N THR A 136 1.00 -13.86 -9.25
CA THR A 136 1.87 -12.84 -8.61
C THR A 136 2.99 -13.47 -7.81
N VAL A 137 2.72 -14.52 -7.05
CA VAL A 137 3.72 -15.24 -6.23
C VAL A 137 4.74 -15.93 -7.12
N LEU A 138 4.30 -16.64 -8.15
CA LEU A 138 5.20 -17.34 -9.08
C LEU A 138 6.10 -16.39 -9.86
N MET A 139 5.55 -15.26 -10.36
CA MET A 139 6.35 -14.23 -11.04
C MET A 139 7.39 -13.59 -10.12
N ARG A 140 7.04 -13.34 -8.86
CA ARG A 140 7.97 -12.77 -7.88
C ARG A 140 9.00 -13.78 -7.41
N GLY A 141 8.60 -15.03 -7.17
CA GLY A 141 9.50 -16.11 -6.75
C GLY A 141 10.61 -16.41 -7.76
N ALA A 142 10.37 -16.15 -9.04
CA ALA A 142 11.38 -16.25 -10.09
C ALA A 142 12.41 -15.10 -10.06
N ARG A 143 12.10 -13.96 -9.43
CA ARG A 143 12.92 -12.73 -9.43
C ARG A 143 13.48 -12.39 -8.05
N GLU A 144 12.74 -12.68 -7.00
CA GLU A 144 13.03 -12.23 -5.62
C GLU A 144 12.73 -13.34 -4.62
N LYS A 145 13.54 -13.39 -3.56
CA LYS A 145 13.25 -14.17 -2.35
C LYS A 145 12.79 -13.20 -1.25
N GLY A 146 11.77 -13.58 -0.45
CA GLY A 146 11.40 -12.84 0.74
C GLY A 146 10.02 -12.17 0.70
N ARG A 147 9.92 -10.89 1.07
CA ARG A 147 8.65 -10.17 1.32
C ARG A 147 7.66 -10.17 0.15
N GLY A 148 8.17 -10.22 -1.08
CA GLY A 148 7.35 -10.28 -2.30
C GLY A 148 6.49 -11.53 -2.41
N LEU A 149 6.91 -12.63 -1.79
CA LEU A 149 6.19 -13.92 -1.80
C LEU A 149 4.85 -13.89 -1.06
N ALA A 150 4.60 -12.91 -0.19
CA ALA A 150 3.29 -12.69 0.41
C ALA A 150 2.19 -12.33 -0.62
N GLY A 151 2.54 -12.13 -1.88
CA GLY A 151 1.62 -11.81 -2.95
C GLY A 151 0.93 -10.45 -2.77
N MET A 152 -0.36 -10.37 -3.10
CA MET A 152 -1.18 -9.18 -2.91
C MET A 152 -1.81 -9.18 -1.51
N ALA A 153 -1.78 -8.03 -0.85
CA ALA A 153 -2.48 -7.86 0.42
C ALA A 153 -4.00 -7.82 0.21
N PRO A 154 -4.80 -8.34 1.16
CA PRO A 154 -6.26 -8.26 1.10
C PRO A 154 -6.77 -6.81 1.10
N ALA A 155 -6.02 -5.90 1.72
CA ALA A 155 -6.26 -4.47 1.68
C ALA A 155 -4.95 -3.70 1.48
N THR A 156 -5.04 -2.56 0.81
CA THR A 156 -3.92 -1.63 0.60
C THR A 156 -4.43 -0.21 0.77
N LEU A 157 -3.84 0.56 1.67
CA LEU A 157 -4.13 1.98 1.80
C LEU A 157 -3.34 2.74 0.74
N PHE A 158 -4.04 3.55 -0.03
CA PHE A 158 -3.48 4.39 -1.08
C PHE A 158 -3.43 5.85 -0.62
N VAL A 159 -2.24 6.45 -0.70
CA VAL A 159 -1.96 7.86 -0.35
C VAL A 159 -2.49 8.26 1.04
N GLY A 160 -2.55 7.29 1.98
CA GLY A 160 -3.02 7.50 3.35
C GLY A 160 -4.53 7.75 3.49
N ARG A 161 -5.34 7.55 2.45
CA ARG A 161 -6.77 7.92 2.41
C ARG A 161 -7.71 6.80 1.98
N THR A 162 -7.43 6.14 0.86
CA THR A 162 -8.38 5.22 0.21
C THR A 162 -7.94 3.78 0.37
N TRP A 163 -8.80 2.95 0.93
CA TRP A 163 -8.58 1.52 1.03
C TRP A 163 -9.01 0.80 -0.26
N PHE A 164 -8.09 0.08 -0.86
CA PHE A 164 -8.34 -0.86 -1.93
C PHE A 164 -8.41 -2.26 -1.38
N VAL A 165 -9.59 -2.88 -1.37
CA VAL A 165 -9.81 -4.23 -0.81
C VAL A 165 -10.03 -5.27 -1.89
N ARG A 166 -9.68 -6.53 -1.60
CA ARG A 166 -9.69 -7.65 -2.56
C ARG A 166 -10.38 -8.87 -1.95
N PRO A 167 -11.71 -8.89 -1.90
CA PRO A 167 -12.43 -9.98 -1.26
C PRO A 167 -12.33 -11.32 -2.00
N LEU A 168 -12.04 -11.32 -3.31
CA LEU A 168 -11.99 -12.52 -4.13
C LEU A 168 -10.62 -13.22 -4.13
N LEU A 169 -9.64 -12.83 -3.31
CA LEU A 169 -8.30 -13.46 -3.27
C LEU A 169 -8.31 -14.95 -2.88
N THR A 170 -9.44 -15.46 -2.39
CA THR A 170 -9.64 -16.88 -2.08
C THR A 170 -10.55 -17.60 -3.08
N ALA A 171 -11.15 -16.87 -4.02
CA ALA A 171 -12.02 -17.42 -5.05
C ALA A 171 -11.25 -17.73 -6.34
N ARG A 172 -11.54 -18.88 -6.96
CA ARG A 172 -10.95 -19.26 -8.24
C ARG A 172 -11.73 -18.60 -9.39
N ARG A 173 -11.01 -18.16 -10.42
CA ARG A 173 -11.60 -17.52 -11.61
C ARG A 173 -12.68 -18.37 -12.25
N GLU A 174 -12.47 -19.68 -12.36
CA GLU A 174 -13.48 -20.58 -12.95
C GLU A 174 -14.76 -20.66 -12.13
N GLN A 175 -14.68 -20.66 -10.81
CA GLN A 175 -15.87 -20.60 -9.95
C GLN A 175 -16.68 -19.30 -10.18
N LEU A 176 -15.98 -18.19 -10.42
CA LEU A 176 -16.63 -16.91 -10.73
C LEU A 176 -17.30 -16.93 -12.10
N ARG A 177 -16.66 -17.55 -13.10
CA ARG A 177 -17.23 -17.75 -14.44
C ARG A 177 -18.45 -18.67 -14.40
N ASP A 178 -18.40 -19.75 -13.64
CA ASP A 178 -19.55 -20.65 -13.45
C ASP A 178 -20.72 -19.91 -12.79
N HIS A 179 -20.45 -19.08 -11.80
CA HIS A 179 -21.48 -18.24 -11.19
C HIS A 179 -22.14 -17.29 -12.19
N LEU A 180 -21.35 -16.66 -13.07
CA LEU A 180 -21.90 -15.80 -14.13
C LEU A 180 -22.75 -16.59 -15.13
N ARG A 181 -22.26 -17.76 -15.61
CA ARG A 181 -23.00 -18.65 -16.55
C ARG A 181 -24.34 -19.09 -15.96
N GLN A 182 -24.35 -19.54 -14.70
CA GLN A 182 -25.57 -19.97 -14.01
C GLN A 182 -26.61 -18.86 -13.87
N ARG A 183 -26.16 -17.60 -13.81
CA ARG A 183 -27.04 -16.43 -13.72
C ARG A 183 -27.36 -15.80 -15.07
N GLY A 184 -26.83 -16.35 -16.18
CA GLY A 184 -27.05 -15.84 -17.53
C GLY A 184 -26.35 -14.52 -17.84
N PHE A 185 -25.25 -14.18 -17.11
CA PHE A 185 -24.45 -12.99 -17.37
C PHE A 185 -23.24 -13.30 -18.25
N GLY A 186 -23.01 -12.48 -19.28
CA GLY A 186 -21.81 -12.48 -20.08
C GLY A 186 -20.71 -11.61 -19.47
N TRP A 187 -19.52 -11.67 -20.06
CA TRP A 187 -18.39 -10.81 -19.75
C TRP A 187 -17.55 -10.56 -21.00
N VAL A 188 -16.68 -9.56 -20.95
CA VAL A 188 -15.71 -9.24 -22.01
C VAL A 188 -14.42 -10.01 -21.76
N ASP A 189 -13.96 -10.77 -22.74
CA ASP A 189 -12.61 -11.36 -22.74
C ASP A 189 -11.66 -10.43 -23.51
N ASP A 190 -10.79 -9.70 -22.80
CA ASP A 190 -9.79 -8.82 -23.39
C ASP A 190 -8.75 -9.64 -24.18
N PRO A 191 -8.60 -9.42 -25.51
CA PRO A 191 -7.63 -10.14 -26.34
C PRO A 191 -6.19 -9.99 -25.87
N SER A 192 -5.84 -8.90 -25.19
CA SER A 192 -4.50 -8.69 -24.65
C SER A 192 -4.13 -9.69 -23.54
N ASN A 193 -5.13 -10.27 -22.89
CA ASN A 193 -4.96 -11.35 -21.90
C ASN A 193 -4.45 -12.66 -22.51
N ALA A 194 -4.57 -12.86 -23.80
CA ALA A 194 -4.09 -14.03 -24.55
C ALA A 194 -2.69 -13.84 -25.14
N SER A 195 -2.14 -12.63 -25.11
CA SER A 195 -0.85 -12.31 -25.76
C SER A 195 0.34 -12.90 -25.01
N GLU A 196 0.94 -13.96 -25.54
CA GLU A 196 2.14 -14.62 -24.97
C GLU A 196 3.41 -13.73 -24.98
N ARG A 197 3.34 -12.51 -25.51
CA ARG A 197 4.43 -11.50 -25.38
C ARG A 197 4.68 -11.12 -23.91
N PHE A 198 3.66 -11.25 -23.06
CA PHE A 198 3.74 -10.91 -21.65
C PHE A 198 3.91 -12.16 -20.77
N GLU A 199 4.57 -12.02 -19.64
CA GLU A 199 4.85 -13.11 -18.71
C GLU A 199 3.58 -13.73 -18.10
N ARG A 200 2.60 -12.90 -17.72
CA ARG A 200 1.34 -13.37 -17.11
C ARG A 200 0.51 -14.30 -18.00
N PRO A 201 0.23 -14.00 -19.28
CA PRO A 201 -0.45 -14.94 -20.16
C PRO A 201 0.27 -16.28 -20.32
N ARG A 202 1.62 -16.27 -20.45
CA ARG A 202 2.40 -17.52 -20.50
C ARG A 202 2.25 -18.34 -19.22
N LEU A 203 2.26 -17.67 -18.06
CA LEU A 203 2.07 -18.33 -16.77
C LEU A 203 0.65 -18.90 -16.63
N ARG A 204 -0.38 -18.18 -17.05
CA ARG A 204 -1.78 -18.66 -17.09
C ARG A 204 -1.93 -19.93 -17.92
N LYS A 205 -1.32 -19.96 -19.10
CA LYS A 205 -1.33 -21.14 -19.96
C LYS A 205 -0.67 -22.34 -19.26
N ARG A 206 0.46 -22.12 -18.57
CA ARG A 206 1.14 -23.18 -17.78
C ARG A 206 0.27 -23.67 -16.63
N LEU A 207 -0.36 -22.77 -15.87
CA LEU A 207 -1.23 -23.12 -14.75
C LEU A 207 -2.54 -23.80 -15.20
N GLY A 208 -2.99 -23.57 -16.43
CA GLY A 208 -4.13 -24.29 -17.04
C GLY A 208 -3.78 -25.65 -17.62
N ALA A 209 -2.49 -26.03 -17.68
CA ALA A 209 -2.05 -27.33 -18.16
C ALA A 209 -2.09 -28.42 -17.06
N VAL A 210 -1.86 -29.66 -17.45
CA VAL A 210 -1.75 -30.80 -16.51
C VAL A 210 -0.66 -30.52 -15.47
N GLY A 211 -1.00 -30.67 -14.19
CA GLY A 211 -0.11 -30.33 -13.07
C GLY A 211 -0.19 -28.87 -12.57
N GLY A 212 -0.80 -27.96 -13.32
CA GLY A 212 -0.90 -26.54 -12.94
C GLY A 212 -1.71 -26.29 -11.68
N GLU A 213 -2.65 -27.18 -11.33
CA GLU A 213 -3.42 -27.08 -10.09
C GLU A 213 -2.53 -27.27 -8.84
N SER A 214 -1.57 -28.21 -8.91
CA SER A 214 -0.58 -28.40 -7.83
C SER A 214 0.34 -27.19 -7.69
N ASP A 215 0.81 -26.62 -8.81
CA ASP A 215 1.64 -25.40 -8.80
C ASP A 215 0.87 -24.23 -8.20
N MET A 216 -0.41 -24.10 -8.51
CA MET A 216 -1.27 -23.06 -7.97
C MET A 216 -1.48 -23.21 -6.45
N ALA A 217 -1.80 -24.42 -5.98
CA ALA A 217 -1.96 -24.70 -4.56
C ALA A 217 -0.68 -24.37 -3.79
N ALA A 218 0.48 -24.84 -4.27
CA ALA A 218 1.77 -24.56 -3.67
C ALA A 218 2.09 -23.04 -3.64
N ALA A 219 1.73 -22.29 -4.68
CA ALA A 219 1.91 -20.84 -4.71
C ALA A 219 1.01 -20.12 -3.70
N LEU A 220 -0.25 -20.56 -3.53
CA LEU A 220 -1.17 -19.99 -2.54
C LEU A 220 -0.72 -20.30 -1.10
N ASP A 221 -0.25 -21.52 -0.82
CA ASP A 221 0.33 -21.89 0.47
C ASP A 221 1.58 -21.05 0.79
N THR A 222 2.44 -20.87 -0.20
CA THR A 222 3.61 -19.99 -0.09
C THR A 222 3.20 -18.55 0.23
N ALA A 223 2.17 -18.02 -0.45
CA ALA A 223 1.64 -16.69 -0.18
C ALA A 223 1.13 -16.55 1.26
N ALA A 224 0.36 -17.52 1.74
CA ALA A 224 -0.20 -17.51 3.10
C ALA A 224 0.89 -17.56 4.17
N ALA A 225 1.87 -18.46 4.01
CA ALA A 225 3.01 -18.56 4.92
C ALA A 225 3.86 -17.28 4.94
N ALA A 226 4.17 -16.73 3.77
CA ALA A 226 4.95 -15.49 3.64
C ALA A 226 4.19 -14.27 4.18
N ALA A 227 2.86 -14.20 4.01
CA ALA A 227 2.02 -13.16 4.58
C ALA A 227 2.07 -13.18 6.12
N THR A 228 1.86 -14.35 6.72
CA THR A 228 1.94 -14.54 8.18
C THR A 228 3.33 -14.17 8.73
N GLN A 229 4.39 -14.60 8.04
CA GLN A 229 5.76 -14.25 8.44
C GLN A 229 6.02 -12.73 8.35
N ARG A 230 5.51 -12.08 7.29
CA ARG A 230 5.65 -10.63 7.10
C ARG A 230 4.95 -9.83 8.19
N GLU A 231 3.76 -10.24 8.61
CA GLU A 231 3.01 -9.63 9.69
C GLU A 231 3.74 -9.78 11.04
N ARG A 232 4.20 -10.99 11.38
CA ARG A 232 4.96 -11.24 12.61
C ARG A 232 6.24 -10.39 12.68
N MET A 233 6.98 -10.33 11.59
CA MET A 233 8.17 -9.46 11.50
C MET A 233 7.79 -7.98 11.63
N GLY A 234 6.66 -7.57 11.06
CA GLY A 234 6.13 -6.22 11.19
C GLY A 234 5.79 -5.86 12.64
N GLU A 235 5.10 -6.74 13.36
CA GLU A 235 4.76 -6.56 14.77
C GLU A 235 6.01 -6.48 15.67
N ALA A 236 6.99 -7.36 15.45
CA ALA A 236 8.25 -7.32 16.18
C ALA A 236 9.04 -6.03 15.91
N ALA A 237 9.10 -5.59 14.65
CA ALA A 237 9.74 -4.34 14.27
C ALA A 237 9.01 -3.13 14.88
N ALA A 238 7.68 -3.09 14.86
CA ALA A 238 6.87 -2.04 15.47
C ALA A 238 7.13 -1.94 16.97
N THR A 239 7.11 -3.08 17.68
CA THR A 239 7.41 -3.13 19.12
C THR A 239 8.80 -2.59 19.43
N PHE A 240 9.80 -2.92 18.61
CA PHE A 240 11.15 -2.39 18.79
C PHE A 240 11.21 -0.87 18.51
N ILE A 241 10.56 -0.40 17.44
CA ILE A 241 10.50 1.02 17.09
C ILE A 241 9.87 1.82 18.22
N ASP A 242 8.73 1.40 18.73
CA ASP A 242 7.99 2.10 19.79
C ASP A 242 8.79 2.20 21.10
N ARG A 243 9.63 1.20 21.41
CA ARG A 243 10.35 1.14 22.69
C ARG A 243 11.78 1.69 22.63
N HIS A 244 12.45 1.56 21.49
CA HIS A 244 13.90 1.75 21.39
C HIS A 244 14.34 2.69 20.28
N VAL A 245 13.40 3.32 19.57
CA VAL A 245 13.69 4.35 18.58
C VAL A 245 13.08 5.67 19.02
N THR A 246 13.86 6.74 18.97
CA THR A 246 13.42 8.09 19.33
C THR A 246 13.65 9.07 18.18
N ARG A 247 12.94 10.20 18.20
CA ARG A 247 13.16 11.36 17.33
C ARG A 247 13.57 12.57 18.17
N PRO A 248 14.87 12.71 18.48
CA PRO A 248 15.33 13.78 19.36
C PRO A 248 15.08 15.21 18.84
N VAL A 249 15.19 15.38 17.53
CA VAL A 249 14.81 16.61 16.81
C VAL A 249 14.16 16.22 15.47
N PRO A 250 13.41 17.12 14.82
CA PRO A 250 12.92 16.90 13.47
C PRO A 250 14.02 16.40 12.53
N GLY A 251 13.72 15.40 11.70
CA GLY A 251 14.66 14.81 10.74
C GLY A 251 15.76 13.92 11.31
N LEU A 252 15.85 13.72 12.64
CA LEU A 252 16.83 12.86 13.27
C LEU A 252 16.16 11.70 14.00
N LEU A 253 16.48 10.46 13.57
CA LEU A 253 16.09 9.24 14.27
C LEU A 253 17.27 8.66 15.03
N ARG A 254 17.02 8.04 16.20
CA ARG A 254 18.03 7.41 17.04
C ARG A 254 17.57 6.06 17.52
N ILE A 255 18.43 5.05 17.40
CA ILE A 255 18.25 3.73 18.04
C ILE A 255 19.10 3.67 19.32
N ASP A 256 18.57 3.02 20.35
CA ASP A 256 19.35 2.56 21.50
C ASP A 256 20.30 1.43 21.08
N PRO A 257 21.64 1.63 21.15
CA PRO A 257 22.61 0.63 20.70
C PRO A 257 22.59 -0.64 21.53
N VAL A 258 22.27 -0.57 22.82
CA VAL A 258 22.21 -1.73 23.72
C VAL A 258 21.03 -2.63 23.37
N ALA A 259 19.86 -2.04 23.17
CA ALA A 259 18.68 -2.77 22.74
C ALA A 259 18.86 -3.36 21.32
N PHE A 260 19.48 -2.59 20.41
CA PHE A 260 19.75 -3.04 19.05
C PHE A 260 20.71 -4.24 18.98
N ALA A 261 21.73 -4.27 19.82
CA ALA A 261 22.69 -5.38 19.87
C ALA A 261 22.05 -6.71 20.31
N ARG A 262 20.91 -6.67 21.00
CA ARG A 262 20.15 -7.84 21.47
C ARG A 262 19.06 -8.29 20.51
N LEU A 263 18.79 -7.49 19.47
CA LEU A 263 17.70 -7.77 18.54
C LEU A 263 18.06 -8.92 17.60
N GLU A 264 17.09 -9.79 17.31
CA GLU A 264 17.25 -10.84 16.30
C GLU A 264 17.64 -10.21 14.94
N GLU A 265 18.60 -10.81 14.25
CA GLU A 265 19.20 -10.27 13.03
C GLU A 265 18.17 -9.90 11.96
N LYS A 266 17.21 -10.78 11.66
CA LYS A 266 16.18 -10.54 10.65
C LYS A 266 15.32 -9.33 11.00
N ILE A 267 14.98 -9.17 12.29
CA ILE A 267 14.20 -8.03 12.78
C ILE A 267 15.08 -6.77 12.74
N ALA A 268 16.34 -6.85 13.17
CA ALA A 268 17.29 -5.74 13.13
C ALA A 268 17.49 -5.19 11.71
N VAL A 269 17.71 -6.08 10.75
CA VAL A 269 17.82 -5.72 9.32
C VAL A 269 16.53 -5.06 8.83
N TYR A 270 15.37 -5.59 9.21
CA TYR A 270 14.08 -5.01 8.80
C TYR A 270 13.85 -3.63 9.42
N VAL A 271 14.15 -3.44 10.71
CA VAL A 271 14.10 -2.12 11.38
C VAL A 271 15.03 -1.13 10.69
N LEU A 272 16.28 -1.51 10.41
CA LEU A 272 17.22 -0.66 9.68
C LEU A 272 16.67 -0.25 8.32
N ARG A 273 16.08 -1.19 7.56
CA ARG A 273 15.48 -0.87 6.24
C ARG A 273 14.38 0.16 6.34
N ILE A 274 13.53 0.08 7.37
CA ILE A 274 12.45 1.03 7.61
C ILE A 274 13.02 2.42 7.95
N LEU A 275 13.95 2.50 8.90
CA LEU A 275 14.53 3.76 9.34
C LEU A 275 15.33 4.44 8.22
N LEU A 276 16.09 3.68 7.45
CA LEU A 276 16.84 4.18 6.30
C LEU A 276 15.91 4.76 5.24
N ALA A 277 14.84 4.03 4.88
CA ALA A 277 13.87 4.51 3.91
C ALA A 277 13.15 5.77 4.39
N THR A 278 12.78 5.81 5.66
CA THR A 278 12.09 6.97 6.25
C THR A 278 13.00 8.19 6.33
N ALA A 279 14.21 8.04 6.88
CA ALA A 279 15.17 9.14 6.98
C ALA A 279 15.65 9.64 5.62
N GLY A 280 15.82 8.72 4.65
CA GLY A 280 16.27 9.05 3.30
C GLY A 280 15.16 9.54 2.36
N GLY A 281 13.88 9.40 2.74
CA GLY A 281 12.74 9.77 1.89
C GLY A 281 12.60 8.88 0.65
N THR A 282 12.88 7.58 0.76
CA THR A 282 12.80 6.66 -0.38
C THR A 282 11.48 5.88 -0.40
N PRO A 283 10.83 5.72 -1.58
CA PRO A 283 9.52 5.06 -1.68
C PRO A 283 9.59 3.54 -1.53
N HIS A 284 10.80 2.99 -1.41
CA HIS A 284 11.03 1.56 -1.25
C HIS A 284 12.01 1.30 -0.14
N LEU A 285 11.84 0.16 0.53
CA LEU A 285 12.83 -0.32 1.49
C LEU A 285 14.15 -0.63 0.75
N PRO A 286 15.31 -0.25 1.29
CA PRO A 286 16.60 -0.58 0.70
C PRO A 286 16.81 -2.09 0.56
N ASP A 287 17.69 -2.44 -0.35
CA ASP A 287 18.10 -3.82 -0.61
C ASP A 287 18.55 -4.53 0.69
N GLU A 288 18.12 -5.78 0.86
CA GLU A 288 18.30 -6.53 2.10
C GLU A 288 19.77 -6.91 2.32
N GLU A 289 20.50 -7.31 1.26
CA GLU A 289 21.90 -7.71 1.35
C GLU A 289 22.77 -6.52 1.79
N ARG A 290 22.53 -5.33 1.20
CA ARG A 290 23.24 -4.10 1.59
C ARG A 290 23.00 -3.71 3.05
N VAL A 291 21.75 -3.88 3.51
CA VAL A 291 21.41 -3.56 4.90
C VAL A 291 21.93 -4.62 5.85
N SER A 292 21.98 -5.89 5.47
CA SER A 292 22.63 -6.96 6.25
C SER A 292 24.13 -6.71 6.40
N ALA A 293 24.81 -6.26 5.36
CA ALA A 293 26.21 -5.84 5.45
C ALA A 293 26.41 -4.64 6.40
N LEU A 294 25.51 -3.66 6.36
CA LEU A 294 25.52 -2.54 7.32
C LEU A 294 25.27 -3.03 8.75
N HIS A 295 24.30 -3.93 8.97
CA HIS A 295 24.02 -4.52 10.28
C HIS A 295 25.25 -5.21 10.86
N LEU A 296 25.95 -6.02 10.07
CA LEU A 296 27.19 -6.68 10.49
C LEU A 296 28.25 -5.66 10.93
N ARG A 297 28.43 -4.58 10.15
CA ARG A 297 29.36 -3.48 10.52
C ARG A 297 28.98 -2.79 11.83
N LEU A 298 27.68 -2.53 12.04
CA LEU A 298 27.19 -1.93 13.28
C LEU A 298 27.39 -2.81 14.51
N ARG A 299 27.50 -4.13 14.34
CA ARG A 299 27.79 -5.08 15.42
C ARG A 299 29.27 -5.29 15.72
N THR A 300 30.13 -5.12 14.72
CA THR A 300 31.56 -5.52 14.82
C THR A 300 32.53 -4.34 14.92
N ALA A 301 32.11 -3.16 14.49
CA ALA A 301 33.01 -2.01 14.40
C ALA A 301 32.26 -0.71 14.79
N MET A 302 32.63 -0.14 15.93
CA MET A 302 32.14 1.19 16.34
C MET A 302 33.32 2.14 16.51
N PRO A 303 33.25 3.39 16.09
CA PRO A 303 32.14 4.07 15.43
C PRO A 303 31.98 3.72 13.94
N VAL A 304 30.74 3.82 13.42
CA VAL A 304 30.43 3.60 12.00
C VAL A 304 29.80 4.86 11.42
N ARG A 305 30.32 5.33 10.29
CA ARG A 305 29.68 6.35 9.47
C ARG A 305 29.50 5.83 8.06
N ALA A 306 28.26 5.90 7.54
CA ALA A 306 27.89 5.36 6.23
C ALA A 306 26.73 6.15 5.63
N VAL A 307 26.52 5.98 4.32
CA VAL A 307 25.34 6.47 3.60
C VAL A 307 24.69 5.31 2.86
N LEU A 308 23.39 5.15 3.06
CA LEU A 308 22.59 4.16 2.34
C LEU A 308 21.18 4.70 2.14
N SER A 309 20.60 4.51 0.96
CA SER A 309 19.25 4.95 0.61
C SER A 309 18.99 6.43 0.96
N ARG A 310 19.90 7.31 0.61
CA ARG A 310 19.86 8.76 0.90
C ARG A 310 19.87 9.11 2.39
N ALA A 311 20.03 8.14 3.29
CA ALA A 311 20.18 8.34 4.72
C ALA A 311 21.66 8.28 5.12
N LEU A 312 22.10 9.23 5.93
CA LEU A 312 23.37 9.20 6.65
C LEU A 312 23.16 8.43 7.96
N ILE A 313 24.01 7.45 8.19
CA ILE A 313 24.12 6.69 9.44
C ILE A 313 25.35 7.18 10.18
N ASP A 314 25.19 7.54 11.45
CA ASP A 314 26.30 7.88 12.36
C ASP A 314 26.11 7.09 13.67
N ALA A 315 26.88 6.01 13.81
CA ALA A 315 26.77 5.11 14.95
C ALA A 315 27.93 5.37 15.93
N ARG A 316 27.56 5.62 17.19
CA ARG A 316 28.46 5.93 18.32
C ARG A 316 27.94 5.25 19.58
N ASN A 317 28.72 5.26 20.67
CA ASN A 317 28.26 4.76 21.97
C ASN A 317 26.96 5.44 22.47
N ALA A 318 26.78 6.72 22.12
CA ALA A 318 25.59 7.50 22.51
C ALA A 318 24.31 7.10 21.73
N GLY A 319 24.42 6.40 20.61
CA GLY A 319 23.28 6.01 19.77
C GLY A 319 23.65 5.70 18.33
N ILE A 320 22.75 5.04 17.64
CA ILE A 320 22.82 4.88 16.17
C ILE A 320 21.85 5.88 15.56
N PHE A 321 22.38 6.88 14.88
CA PHE A 321 21.63 8.02 14.36
C PHE A 321 21.39 7.89 12.86
N PHE A 322 20.19 8.30 12.42
CA PHE A 322 19.78 8.31 11.01
C PHE A 322 19.20 9.68 10.68
N LEU A 323 19.70 10.29 9.62
CA LEU A 323 19.22 11.57 9.12
C LEU A 323 19.36 11.61 7.59
N ARG A 324 18.66 12.52 6.93
CA ARG A 324 18.76 12.68 5.48
C ARG A 324 20.20 13.06 5.09
N GLU A 325 20.76 12.44 4.06
CA GLU A 325 22.04 12.86 3.46
C GLU A 325 21.92 14.28 2.86
N ALA A 326 23.00 15.09 2.93
CA ALA A 326 22.97 16.46 2.42
C ALA A 326 22.92 16.58 0.90
N ARG A 327 23.32 15.52 0.18
CA ARG A 327 23.40 15.53 -1.28
C ARG A 327 22.00 15.49 -1.92
N ASN A 328 21.82 16.26 -3.01
CA ASN A 328 20.58 16.28 -3.80
C ASN A 328 19.31 16.59 -2.99
N LEU A 329 19.38 17.54 -2.08
CA LEU A 329 18.18 18.11 -1.45
C LEU A 329 17.42 18.95 -2.49
N PRO A 330 16.08 18.89 -2.53
CA PRO A 330 15.28 19.74 -3.42
C PRO A 330 15.51 21.22 -3.10
N GLN A 331 15.49 22.06 -4.14
CA GLN A 331 15.57 23.50 -3.98
C GLN A 331 14.25 24.05 -3.38
N PRO A 332 14.30 25.10 -2.54
CA PRO A 332 13.12 25.68 -1.90
C PRO A 332 12.03 26.19 -2.87
N GLY A 333 12.41 26.61 -4.07
CA GLY A 333 11.51 27.25 -5.05
C GLY A 333 10.52 26.33 -5.78
N THR A 334 10.51 25.01 -5.51
CA THR A 334 9.67 24.02 -6.20
C THR A 334 8.55 23.47 -5.31
N MET A 335 8.11 24.23 -4.32
CA MET A 335 7.14 23.76 -3.31
C MET A 335 5.70 24.07 -3.74
N GLU A 336 4.95 23.05 -4.13
CA GLU A 336 3.52 23.13 -4.45
C GLU A 336 2.68 22.43 -3.39
N VAL A 337 1.51 23.00 -3.06
CA VAL A 337 0.54 22.38 -2.15
C VAL A 337 0.14 21.00 -2.69
N GLY A 338 0.17 19.99 -1.83
CA GLY A 338 -0.14 18.60 -2.17
C GLY A 338 1.06 17.78 -2.65
N ALA A 339 2.16 18.43 -3.09
CA ALA A 339 3.37 17.74 -3.50
C ALA A 339 4.09 17.05 -2.30
N VAL A 340 4.86 16.01 -2.61
CA VAL A 340 5.72 15.35 -1.61
C VAL A 340 7.15 15.86 -1.76
N TRP A 341 7.58 16.69 -0.82
CA TRP A 341 8.93 17.25 -0.80
C TRP A 341 9.94 16.23 -0.25
N ASP A 342 10.99 16.01 -1.00
CA ASP A 342 12.13 15.11 -0.68
C ASP A 342 11.71 13.66 -0.31
N GLY A 343 10.45 13.26 -0.62
CA GLY A 343 9.88 11.97 -0.23
C GLY A 343 9.54 11.84 1.26
N ARG A 344 9.75 12.89 2.07
CA ARG A 344 9.60 12.88 3.52
C ARG A 344 8.43 13.72 4.04
N TYR A 345 7.98 14.70 3.29
CA TYR A 345 6.95 15.66 3.72
C TYR A 345 5.92 15.91 2.62
N ARG A 346 4.67 15.94 2.97
CA ARG A 346 3.59 16.46 2.12
C ARG A 346 3.39 17.93 2.46
N LEU A 347 3.39 18.77 1.45
CA LEU A 347 3.16 20.20 1.62
C LEU A 347 1.67 20.49 1.65
N ALA A 348 1.22 21.28 2.61
CA ALA A 348 -0.17 21.71 2.78
C ALA A 348 -0.25 23.22 3.00
N ALA A 349 -1.35 23.87 2.62
CA ALA A 349 -1.61 25.25 3.02
C ALA A 349 -1.90 25.32 4.53
N GLU A 350 -1.42 26.37 5.19
CA GLU A 350 -1.51 26.53 6.66
C GLU A 350 -2.96 26.49 7.19
N ALA A 351 -3.93 26.97 6.41
CA ALA A 351 -5.33 26.96 6.78
C ALA A 351 -5.96 25.54 6.93
N GLN A 352 -5.32 24.51 6.40
CA GLN A 352 -5.79 23.12 6.51
C GLN A 352 -5.23 22.37 7.73
N GLU A 353 -4.36 22.98 8.50
CA GLU A 353 -3.64 22.36 9.62
C GLU A 353 -4.41 22.41 10.95
N SER A 354 -5.29 23.41 11.16
CA SER A 354 -6.01 23.61 12.43
C SER A 354 -6.96 22.45 12.79
N GLU A 355 -7.45 21.70 11.80
CA GLU A 355 -8.32 20.54 12.01
C GLU A 355 -7.57 19.21 12.21
N ARG A 356 -6.25 19.17 11.99
CA ARG A 356 -5.45 17.94 11.95
C ARG A 356 -4.34 17.84 12.98
N ARG A 357 -4.12 18.85 13.81
CA ARG A 357 -3.21 18.74 14.94
C ARG A 357 -3.79 17.81 16.01
N SER A 358 -3.62 16.51 15.82
CA SER A 358 -3.59 15.64 16.98
C SER A 358 -2.34 16.01 17.78
N GLU A 359 -2.52 16.28 19.07
CA GLU A 359 -1.46 16.51 20.04
C GLU A 359 -0.32 15.51 19.80
N ILE A 360 0.84 16.02 19.40
CA ILE A 360 2.06 15.21 19.32
C ILE A 360 2.42 14.93 20.76
N PRO A 361 2.34 13.70 21.26
CA PRO A 361 2.82 13.40 22.57
C PRO A 361 4.32 13.74 22.55
N ALA A 362 4.75 14.66 23.37
CA ALA A 362 6.16 14.81 23.68
C ALA A 362 6.61 13.43 24.18
N SER A 363 7.44 12.74 23.42
CA SER A 363 8.01 11.46 23.84
C SER A 363 8.92 11.72 25.03
N GLY A 364 8.31 11.74 26.21
CA GLY A 364 8.99 11.85 27.49
C GLY A 364 9.75 10.57 27.79
N HIS A 365 10.99 10.49 27.35
CA HIS A 365 11.98 9.57 27.89
C HIS A 365 13.26 10.36 28.13
N SER A 366 13.40 10.87 29.35
CA SER A 366 14.52 11.73 29.80
C SER A 366 15.84 11.00 30.05
N ASP A 367 15.93 9.70 29.85
CA ASP A 367 17.07 8.87 30.26
C ASP A 367 18.11 8.59 29.14
N PHE A 368 17.99 9.22 28.00
CA PHE A 368 18.94 8.98 26.90
C PHE A 368 20.13 9.93 26.94
N ALA A 369 21.32 9.41 26.62
CA ALA A 369 22.53 10.20 26.45
C ALA A 369 22.33 11.39 25.49
N PRO A 370 22.99 12.54 25.72
CA PRO A 370 22.78 13.76 24.94
C PRO A 370 23.09 13.54 23.44
N VAL A 371 22.25 14.11 22.58
CA VAL A 371 22.43 14.09 21.14
C VAL A 371 23.61 14.99 20.76
N PRO A 372 24.52 14.53 19.89
CA PRO A 372 25.58 15.39 19.37
C PRO A 372 25.02 16.63 18.65
N GLU A 373 25.37 17.81 19.08
CA GLU A 373 24.87 19.08 18.55
C GLU A 373 25.03 19.20 17.03
N SER A 374 26.17 18.71 16.51
CA SER A 374 26.45 18.70 15.07
C SER A 374 25.45 17.86 14.27
N LEU A 375 24.96 16.75 14.82
CA LEU A 375 23.95 15.92 14.17
C LEU A 375 22.55 16.57 14.25
N ALA A 376 22.21 17.17 15.37
CA ALA A 376 20.97 17.92 15.52
C ALA A 376 20.90 19.09 14.53
N LYS A 377 21.94 19.91 14.46
CA LYS A 377 22.06 21.03 13.49
C LYS A 377 21.98 20.52 12.04
N ALA A 378 22.69 19.43 11.73
CA ALA A 378 22.66 18.82 10.40
C ALA A 378 21.29 18.25 10.02
N ALA A 379 20.54 17.70 10.95
CA ALA A 379 19.18 17.22 10.69
C ALA A 379 18.23 18.38 10.40
N LEU A 380 18.22 19.40 11.28
CA LEU A 380 17.36 20.57 11.13
C LEU A 380 17.61 21.35 9.84
N SER A 381 18.87 21.46 9.40
CA SER A 381 19.21 22.13 8.13
C SER A 381 18.73 21.40 6.87
N ARG A 382 18.21 20.18 7.01
CA ARG A 382 17.69 19.33 5.91
C ARG A 382 16.18 19.15 5.95
N GLU A 383 15.54 19.89 6.84
CA GLU A 383 14.08 19.97 6.89
C GLU A 383 13.56 20.95 5.84
N PRO A 384 12.28 20.82 5.39
CA PRO A 384 11.70 21.78 4.49
C PRO A 384 11.72 23.17 5.11
N PRO A 385 12.05 24.22 4.36
CA PRO A 385 11.93 25.58 4.85
C PRO A 385 10.44 25.86 5.13
N THR A 386 10.08 25.97 6.41
CA THR A 386 8.75 26.46 6.79
C THR A 386 8.74 27.96 6.57
N SER A 387 7.99 28.44 5.59
CA SER A 387 7.84 29.87 5.35
C SER A 387 6.91 30.48 6.40
N GLY A 388 7.46 30.86 7.53
CA GLY A 388 6.93 31.94 8.32
C GLY A 388 7.38 33.26 7.66
N GLY A 389 6.83 33.59 6.48
CA GLY A 389 7.15 34.82 5.78
C GLY A 389 6.38 35.96 6.37
N GLU A 390 7.08 37.06 6.72
CA GLU A 390 6.52 38.36 7.11
C GLU A 390 5.65 39.01 6.01
N ASP A 391 5.56 38.40 4.83
CA ASP A 391 4.88 38.92 3.65
C ASP A 391 3.58 38.15 3.31
N GLY A 392 2.64 37.96 4.20
CA GLY A 392 1.19 37.73 3.93
C GLY A 392 0.77 36.71 2.86
N ALA A 393 1.69 35.97 2.23
CA ALA A 393 1.42 34.86 1.34
C ALA A 393 1.28 33.59 2.19
N GLY A 394 0.12 32.97 2.21
CA GLY A 394 -0.25 31.83 3.05
C GLY A 394 0.88 30.82 3.22
N GLY A 395 1.31 30.61 4.47
CA GLY A 395 2.43 29.73 4.81
C GLY A 395 2.17 28.29 4.36
N LEU A 396 3.25 27.58 3.95
CA LEU A 396 3.19 26.16 3.68
C LEU A 396 3.59 25.39 4.95
N SER A 397 2.74 24.48 5.37
CA SER A 397 3.06 23.51 6.41
C SER A 397 3.61 22.22 5.79
N ALA A 398 4.55 21.58 6.50
CA ALA A 398 5.19 20.35 6.07
C ALA A 398 4.73 19.17 6.94
N ILE A 399 3.87 18.33 6.43
CA ILE A 399 3.31 17.17 7.12
C ILE A 399 4.22 15.96 6.86
N PRO A 400 4.84 15.34 7.89
CA PRO A 400 5.68 14.16 7.69
C PRO A 400 4.91 13.01 7.04
N VAL A 401 5.57 12.25 6.18
CA VAL A 401 5.03 11.02 5.58
C VAL A 401 5.98 9.85 5.82
N VAL A 402 5.43 8.67 6.04
CA VAL A 402 6.24 7.45 6.17
C VAL A 402 6.63 7.00 4.77
N ALA A 403 7.79 7.46 4.31
CA ALA A 403 8.23 7.40 2.90
C ALA A 403 8.01 6.05 2.20
N PRO A 404 8.40 4.87 2.76
CA PRO A 404 8.23 3.59 2.06
C PRO A 404 6.76 3.18 1.88
N TRP A 405 5.83 3.85 2.57
CA TRP A 405 4.40 3.57 2.54
C TRP A 405 3.53 4.78 2.20
N ALA A 406 4.15 5.89 1.80
CA ALA A 406 3.43 7.13 1.50
C ALA A 406 2.41 6.99 0.36
N ARG A 407 2.69 6.15 -0.64
CA ARG A 407 1.80 5.90 -1.77
C ARG A 407 0.96 4.64 -1.61
N PHE A 408 1.58 3.50 -1.27
CA PHE A 408 0.91 2.22 -1.07
C PHE A 408 1.34 1.58 0.24
N LEU A 409 0.40 1.39 1.15
CA LEU A 409 0.61 0.67 2.40
C LEU A 409 -0.19 -0.65 2.38
N PRO A 410 0.45 -1.78 2.09
CA PRO A 410 -0.20 -3.09 2.22
C PRO A 410 -0.56 -3.38 3.68
N SER A 411 -1.71 -4.02 3.91
CA SER A 411 -2.17 -4.35 5.26
C SER A 411 -1.19 -5.19 6.09
N PHE A 412 -0.32 -5.95 5.45
CA PHE A 412 0.79 -6.68 6.09
C PHE A 412 1.77 -5.77 6.86
N ASP A 413 1.89 -4.50 6.48
CA ASP A 413 2.86 -3.55 7.01
C ASP A 413 2.25 -2.50 7.93
N LEU A 414 1.00 -2.68 8.37
CA LEU A 414 0.30 -1.68 9.19
C LEU A 414 1.00 -1.42 10.53
N ALA A 415 1.48 -2.47 11.20
CA ALA A 415 2.12 -2.32 12.50
C ALA A 415 3.37 -1.42 12.43
N PRO A 416 4.38 -1.70 11.60
CA PRO A 416 5.57 -0.85 11.52
C PRO A 416 5.29 0.51 10.91
N ALA A 417 4.31 0.63 9.99
CA ALA A 417 3.93 1.93 9.44
C ALA A 417 3.30 2.84 10.50
N ARG A 418 2.46 2.30 11.39
CA ARG A 418 1.85 3.03 12.51
C ARG A 418 2.88 3.46 13.55
N ALA A 419 3.80 2.57 13.92
CA ALA A 419 4.90 2.89 14.82
C ALA A 419 5.75 4.04 14.25
N MET A 420 6.11 3.97 12.98
CA MET A 420 6.85 5.05 12.31
C MET A 420 6.05 6.35 12.19
N ALA A 421 4.76 6.28 11.85
CA ALA A 421 3.90 7.47 11.77
C ALA A 421 3.83 8.19 13.11
N SER A 422 3.62 7.44 14.20
CA SER A 422 3.64 7.98 15.57
C SER A 422 4.98 8.62 15.91
N LEU A 423 6.10 7.93 15.61
CA LEU A 423 7.45 8.41 15.91
C LEU A 423 7.80 9.72 15.21
N ILE A 424 7.46 9.84 13.92
CA ILE A 424 7.82 11.04 13.14
C ILE A 424 6.75 12.13 13.15
N GLY A 425 5.62 11.93 13.85
CA GLY A 425 4.51 12.89 13.88
C GLY A 425 3.74 12.96 12.54
N ALA A 426 3.70 11.87 11.79
CA ALA A 426 2.87 11.77 10.59
C ALA A 426 1.38 11.55 10.95
N PRO A 427 0.44 11.85 10.05
CA PRO A 427 -0.97 11.61 10.27
C PRO A 427 -1.26 10.17 10.65
N LYS A 428 -2.24 9.98 11.54
CA LYS A 428 -2.68 8.65 11.97
C LYS A 428 -3.17 7.83 10.77
N ILE A 429 -2.63 6.62 10.64
CA ILE A 429 -3.05 5.68 9.61
C ILE A 429 -4.46 5.18 9.96
N PRO A 430 -5.46 5.35 9.07
CA PRO A 430 -6.84 4.94 9.32
C PRO A 430 -6.95 3.44 9.59
N ALA A 431 -7.99 3.06 10.34
CA ALA A 431 -8.28 1.66 10.59
C ALA A 431 -8.56 0.92 9.27
N PRO A 432 -8.03 -0.29 9.09
CA PRO A 432 -8.34 -1.07 7.90
C PRO A 432 -9.81 -1.50 7.92
N PRO A 433 -10.48 -1.56 6.74
CA PRO A 433 -11.88 -1.94 6.64
C PRO A 433 -12.09 -3.46 6.73
N PHE A 434 -11.36 -4.13 7.58
CA PHE A 434 -11.49 -5.58 7.80
C PHE A 434 -11.17 -5.97 9.24
N ARG A 435 -11.81 -7.04 9.71
CA ARG A 435 -11.82 -7.44 11.12
C ARG A 435 -10.74 -8.47 11.50
N GLN A 436 -10.18 -9.23 10.53
CA GLN A 436 -9.18 -10.29 10.78
C GLN A 436 -8.25 -10.46 9.60
N HIS A 437 -6.98 -10.77 9.88
CA HIS A 437 -6.00 -11.18 8.88
C HIS A 437 -6.26 -12.58 8.32
N ILE A 438 -5.78 -12.86 7.11
CA ILE A 438 -6.00 -14.10 6.35
C ILE A 438 -5.48 -15.35 7.08
N GLY A 439 -4.62 -15.21 8.09
CA GLY A 439 -4.00 -16.31 8.82
C GLY A 439 -4.78 -16.83 10.05
N ALA A 440 -5.85 -16.17 10.47
CA ALA A 440 -6.69 -16.73 11.54
C ALA A 440 -7.53 -17.87 10.95
N LYS A 441 -7.27 -19.12 11.36
CA LYS A 441 -8.17 -20.25 11.10
C LYS A 441 -9.58 -19.87 11.57
N PRO A 442 -10.62 -20.32 10.80
CA PRO A 442 -12.01 -20.06 11.14
C PRO A 442 -12.39 -20.55 12.53
#